data_cb971518f993e09d7477b80875c00d82
#
_entry.id   cb971518f993e09d7477b80875c00d82
#
_cell.length_a   1.000
_cell.length_b   1.000
_cell.length_c   1.000
_cell.angle_alpha   90.00
_cell.angle_beta   90.00
_cell.angle_gamma   90.00
#
_symmetry.space_group_name_H-M   'P 1'
#
loop_
_entity.id
_entity.type
_entity.pdbx_description
1 polymer ?
#
loop_
_entity_poly.entity_id
_entity_poly.type
_entity_poly.pdbx_seq_one_letter_code
_entity_poly.pdbx_strand_id
1 'polypeptide(L)'
;MEEFSKGGELEDKTLSNDILEVTFNADDASEGGFNSMYMNGEAHVKELAIHTSNGFVYVLDDVMRPMVESVYQKFFENNKNNILAEALKRTGWHDTLNIIADTITMPDGTKQEIRRNYTILGVPDDVFQREGISSCDDLVKKLGAGEDYENKNNALNRYAAYHILNGRYKVDNLKKFDVDTVATCKIWGTACENAAIKISKEADGNYYLNYDGGSEMKAVFRESDCDYQTKNGYIQQLEGLL
;
A
#
# COMPACT_ATOMS: atom_id res chain seq x y z
N MET A 1 -14.34 22.21 8.69
CA MET A 1 -13.14 22.55 9.48
C MET A 1 -12.73 21.46 10.46
N GLU A 2 -13.65 20.67 11.02
CA GLU A 2 -13.27 19.56 11.94
C GLU A 2 -12.40 18.46 11.28
N GLU A 3 -12.61 18.16 10.01
CA GLU A 3 -11.82 17.15 9.28
C GLU A 3 -10.35 17.55 9.14
N PHE A 4 -10.08 18.84 8.88
CA PHE A 4 -8.72 19.33 8.75
C PHE A 4 -7.95 19.43 10.08
N SER A 5 -8.64 19.38 11.21
CA SER A 5 -8.01 19.53 12.52
C SER A 5 -7.37 18.27 13.08
N LYS A 6 -7.66 17.10 12.49
CA LYS A 6 -7.25 15.80 13.04
C LYS A 6 -6.05 15.18 12.32
N GLY A 7 -5.68 15.69 11.15
CA GLY A 7 -4.75 15.01 10.26
C GLY A 7 -5.33 13.71 9.69
N GLY A 8 -4.73 13.20 8.62
CA GLY A 8 -5.14 11.98 7.94
C GLY A 8 -5.79 12.23 6.59
N GLU A 9 -6.30 11.17 5.98
CA GLU A 9 -6.99 11.24 4.70
C GLU A 9 -8.36 11.90 4.84
N LEU A 10 -8.68 12.81 3.92
CA LEU A 10 -10.00 13.41 3.83
C LEU A 10 -11.01 12.40 3.28
N GLU A 11 -12.23 12.42 3.81
CA GLU A 11 -13.33 11.58 3.31
C GLU A 11 -13.72 11.95 1.89
N ASP A 12 -13.78 13.25 1.59
CA ASP A 12 -14.10 13.76 0.27
C ASP A 12 -12.90 13.75 -0.66
N LYS A 13 -13.14 13.34 -1.90
CA LYS A 13 -12.13 13.28 -2.95
C LYS A 13 -12.10 14.58 -3.74
N THR A 14 -10.94 14.86 -4.34
CA THR A 14 -10.80 15.94 -5.31
C THR A 14 -11.64 15.68 -6.57
N LEU A 15 -11.80 16.70 -7.41
CA LEU A 15 -12.45 16.55 -8.72
C LEU A 15 -11.73 15.58 -9.65
N SER A 16 -10.42 15.36 -9.43
CA SER A 16 -9.63 14.33 -10.12
C SER A 16 -9.75 12.95 -9.47
N ASN A 17 -10.67 12.81 -8.49
CA ASN A 17 -10.90 11.58 -7.75
C ASN A 17 -9.69 11.12 -6.90
N ASP A 18 -8.81 12.06 -6.49
CA ASP A 18 -7.71 11.81 -5.60
C ASP A 18 -8.10 11.99 -4.14
N ILE A 19 -7.48 11.21 -3.26
CA ILE A 19 -7.61 11.36 -1.82
C ILE A 19 -6.52 12.33 -1.37
N LEU A 20 -6.92 13.41 -0.69
CA LEU A 20 -6.00 14.32 -0.05
C LEU A 20 -5.73 13.87 1.38
N GLU A 21 -4.50 14.06 1.80
CA GLU A 21 -4.08 13.85 3.17
C GLU A 21 -3.66 15.17 3.82
N VAL A 22 -4.15 15.40 5.05
CA VAL A 22 -3.69 16.49 5.91
C VAL A 22 -2.65 15.94 6.88
N THR A 23 -1.49 16.56 6.90
CA THR A 23 -0.42 16.25 7.85
C THR A 23 0.00 17.49 8.61
N PHE A 24 0.57 17.29 9.81
CA PHE A 24 1.12 18.38 10.64
C PHE A 24 2.59 18.09 10.88
N ASN A 25 3.44 19.06 10.56
CA ASN A 25 4.86 18.92 10.82
C ASN A 25 5.17 19.27 12.29
N ALA A 26 5.76 18.29 13.00
CA ALA A 26 6.12 18.45 14.40
C ALA A 26 7.20 19.53 14.63
N ASP A 27 8.08 19.73 13.65
CA ASP A 27 9.15 20.74 13.74
C ASP A 27 8.59 22.17 13.66
N ASP A 28 7.44 22.36 13.02
CA ASP A 28 6.73 23.65 12.97
C ASP A 28 5.76 23.84 14.13
N ALA A 29 5.68 22.92 15.05
CA ALA A 29 4.77 22.95 16.20
C ALA A 29 5.04 24.12 17.15
N SER A 30 6.21 24.81 17.06
CA SER A 30 6.50 26.04 17.79
C SER A 30 5.55 27.21 17.42
N GLU A 31 4.97 27.20 16.24
CA GLU A 31 3.96 28.15 15.79
C GLU A 31 2.52 27.68 16.04
N GLY A 32 2.34 26.41 16.39
CA GLY A 32 1.10 25.79 16.86
C GLY A 32 -0.03 25.66 15.85
N GLY A 33 -0.79 24.56 15.95
CA GLY A 33 -2.06 24.40 15.24
C GLY A 33 -1.91 24.36 13.71
N PHE A 34 -2.71 25.19 13.04
CA PHE A 34 -2.82 25.18 11.59
C PHE A 34 -1.60 25.70 10.83
N ASN A 35 -0.67 26.40 11.50
CA ASN A 35 0.55 26.90 10.86
C ASN A 35 1.53 25.78 10.48
N SER A 36 1.33 24.58 11.02
CA SER A 36 2.12 23.38 10.67
C SER A 36 1.41 22.43 9.72
N MET A 37 0.30 22.88 9.09
CA MET A 37 -0.54 22.03 8.24
C MET A 37 0.00 21.93 6.83
N TYR A 38 0.12 20.69 6.34
CA TYR A 38 0.54 20.35 4.99
C TYR A 38 -0.55 19.53 4.29
N MET A 39 -0.68 19.70 2.98
CA MET A 39 -1.46 18.84 2.11
C MET A 39 -0.55 17.80 1.45
N ASN A 40 -0.89 16.53 1.59
CA ASN A 40 -0.10 15.37 1.09
C ASN A 40 1.37 15.36 1.57
N GLY A 41 1.69 16.01 2.70
CA GLY A 41 3.06 16.16 3.18
C GLY A 41 3.96 17.05 2.31
N GLU A 42 3.43 17.67 1.25
CA GLU A 42 4.22 18.44 0.27
C GLU A 42 3.97 19.95 0.40
N ALA A 43 2.72 20.39 0.31
CA ALA A 43 2.37 21.81 0.24
C ALA A 43 1.90 22.34 1.60
N HIS A 44 2.62 23.32 2.15
CA HIS A 44 2.26 23.97 3.40
C HIS A 44 1.09 24.94 3.20
N VAL A 45 0.14 24.96 4.13
CA VAL A 45 -1.01 25.86 4.10
C VAL A 45 -0.64 27.20 4.72
N LYS A 46 -0.54 28.24 3.89
CA LYS A 46 -0.19 29.62 4.29
C LYS A 46 -1.36 30.40 4.84
N GLU A 47 -2.53 30.27 4.22
CA GLU A 47 -3.74 30.93 4.66
C GLU A 47 -4.88 29.93 4.73
N LEU A 48 -5.55 29.94 5.86
CA LEU A 48 -6.66 29.04 6.16
C LEU A 48 -7.99 29.67 5.84
N ALA A 49 -8.86 28.87 5.23
CA ALA A 49 -10.30 29.05 5.22
C ALA A 49 -10.75 30.45 4.85
N ILE A 50 -10.20 31.03 3.79
CA ILE A 50 -10.74 32.27 3.22
C ILE A 50 -12.19 32.01 2.79
N HIS A 51 -13.13 32.62 3.46
CA HIS A 51 -14.54 32.34 3.25
C HIS A 51 -15.03 32.94 1.92
N THR A 52 -15.71 32.12 1.13
CA THR A 52 -16.35 32.50 -0.12
C THR A 52 -17.84 32.18 -0.05
N SER A 53 -18.62 32.62 -1.04
CA SER A 53 -20.08 32.40 -1.06
C SER A 53 -20.50 30.93 -1.14
N ASN A 54 -19.62 30.05 -1.63
CA ASN A 54 -19.90 28.63 -1.88
C ASN A 54 -18.85 27.68 -1.32
N GLY A 55 -17.94 28.13 -0.46
CA GLY A 55 -16.91 27.27 0.12
C GLY A 55 -15.78 28.03 0.80
N PHE A 56 -14.62 27.39 0.83
CA PHE A 56 -13.41 27.93 1.43
C PHE A 56 -12.25 27.82 0.47
N VAL A 57 -11.32 28.78 0.51
CA VAL A 57 -10.07 28.76 -0.21
C VAL A 57 -8.92 28.61 0.79
N TYR A 58 -8.02 27.69 0.52
CA TYR A 58 -6.79 27.50 1.25
C TYR A 58 -5.62 27.87 0.34
N VAL A 59 -4.76 28.77 0.81
CA VAL A 59 -3.58 29.18 0.04
C VAL A 59 -2.40 28.31 0.44
N LEU A 60 -1.78 27.71 -0.56
CA LEU A 60 -0.61 26.84 -0.39
C LEU A 60 0.65 27.59 -0.85
N ASP A 61 1.81 27.22 -0.28
CA ASP A 61 3.11 27.77 -0.69
C ASP A 61 3.79 27.01 -1.82
N ASP A 62 3.28 25.82 -2.15
CA ASP A 62 3.79 25.01 -3.25
C ASP A 62 2.62 24.37 -4.02
N VAL A 63 2.93 23.80 -5.19
CA VAL A 63 1.95 23.15 -6.06
C VAL A 63 1.83 21.69 -5.67
N MET A 64 0.63 21.26 -5.30
CA MET A 64 0.33 19.84 -5.13
C MET A 64 0.44 19.11 -6.47
N ARG A 65 1.19 18.03 -6.49
CA ARG A 65 1.30 17.16 -7.65
C ARG A 65 0.18 16.11 -7.62
N PRO A 66 -0.61 15.96 -8.71
CA PRO A 66 -1.58 14.90 -8.76
C PRO A 66 -0.88 13.54 -8.76
N MET A 67 -1.38 12.60 -7.97
CA MET A 67 -0.91 11.22 -8.03
C MET A 67 -1.38 10.59 -9.34
N VAL A 68 -0.45 10.18 -10.18
CA VAL A 68 -0.74 9.57 -11.50
C VAL A 68 -0.33 8.10 -11.56
N GLU A 69 0.67 7.71 -10.77
CA GLU A 69 1.26 6.38 -10.79
C GLU A 69 0.39 5.38 -10.06
N SER A 70 0.20 4.21 -10.68
CA SER A 70 -0.39 3.05 -9.99
C SER A 70 0.54 2.53 -8.90
N VAL A 71 0.01 1.70 -8.01
CA VAL A 71 0.81 1.06 -6.97
C VAL A 71 1.95 0.22 -7.55
N TYR A 72 1.73 -0.45 -8.70
CA TYR A 72 2.79 -1.22 -9.35
C TYR A 72 3.83 -0.32 -10.03
N GLN A 73 3.42 0.74 -10.73
CA GLN A 73 4.37 1.68 -11.36
C GLN A 73 5.32 2.26 -10.33
N LYS A 74 4.78 2.79 -9.23
CA LYS A 74 5.57 3.35 -8.14
C LYS A 74 6.47 2.31 -7.48
N PHE A 75 5.97 1.09 -7.30
CA PHE A 75 6.73 -0.03 -6.72
C PHE A 75 7.91 -0.43 -7.59
N PHE A 76 7.70 -0.50 -8.91
CA PHE A 76 8.74 -0.85 -9.88
C PHE A 76 9.80 0.26 -10.02
N GLU A 77 9.38 1.52 -10.02
CA GLU A 77 10.27 2.67 -10.26
C GLU A 77 11.27 2.93 -9.13
N ASN A 78 10.97 2.50 -7.90
CA ASN A 78 11.85 2.74 -6.76
C ASN A 78 13.15 1.92 -6.78
N ASN A 79 13.27 0.92 -7.66
CA ASN A 79 14.44 0.05 -7.87
C ASN A 79 14.99 -0.65 -6.61
N LYS A 80 14.21 -0.71 -5.53
CA LYS A 80 14.60 -1.39 -4.29
C LYS A 80 14.08 -2.82 -4.22
N ASN A 81 13.02 -3.13 -4.96
CA ASN A 81 12.23 -4.36 -4.88
C ASN A 81 12.21 -5.13 -6.20
N ASN A 82 13.33 -5.17 -6.91
CA ASN A 82 13.36 -5.73 -8.27
C ASN A 82 12.95 -7.20 -8.32
N ILE A 83 13.34 -8.00 -7.32
CA ILE A 83 13.02 -9.43 -7.26
C ILE A 83 11.51 -9.64 -7.14
N LEU A 84 10.85 -8.94 -6.22
CA LEU A 84 9.40 -9.04 -6.05
C LEU A 84 8.63 -8.39 -7.20
N ALA A 85 9.11 -7.25 -7.73
CA ALA A 85 8.50 -6.61 -8.88
C ALA A 85 8.51 -7.50 -10.12
N GLU A 86 9.63 -8.21 -10.37
CA GLU A 86 9.71 -9.20 -11.44
C GLU A 86 8.79 -10.40 -11.18
N ALA A 87 8.66 -10.87 -9.94
CA ALA A 87 7.72 -11.92 -9.58
C ALA A 87 6.26 -11.49 -9.85
N LEU A 88 5.87 -10.27 -9.49
CA LEU A 88 4.56 -9.70 -9.79
C LEU A 88 4.30 -9.61 -11.30
N LYS A 89 5.35 -9.29 -12.07
CA LYS A 89 5.27 -9.23 -13.54
C LYS A 89 5.09 -10.61 -14.16
N ARG A 90 5.92 -11.60 -13.79
CA ARG A 90 5.84 -12.97 -14.33
C ARG A 90 4.52 -13.66 -14.03
N THR A 91 3.89 -13.30 -12.91
CA THR A 91 2.63 -13.89 -12.45
C THR A 91 1.38 -13.16 -12.95
N GLY A 92 1.55 -12.09 -13.76
CA GLY A 92 0.46 -11.29 -14.32
C GLY A 92 -0.23 -10.36 -13.31
N TRP A 93 0.21 -10.32 -12.06
CA TRP A 93 -0.38 -9.41 -11.05
C TRP A 93 -0.13 -7.94 -11.36
N HIS A 94 0.94 -7.59 -12.08
CA HIS A 94 1.24 -6.23 -12.50
C HIS A 94 0.10 -5.59 -13.28
N ASP A 95 -0.60 -6.34 -14.15
CA ASP A 95 -1.75 -5.83 -14.91
C ASP A 95 -2.90 -5.44 -13.97
N THR A 96 -3.21 -6.30 -12.99
CA THR A 96 -4.24 -6.02 -11.98
C THR A 96 -3.90 -4.79 -11.14
N LEU A 97 -2.65 -4.66 -10.71
CA LEU A 97 -2.18 -3.56 -9.86
C LEU A 97 -2.09 -2.22 -10.60
N ASN A 98 -2.02 -2.25 -11.94
CA ASN A 98 -2.04 -1.06 -12.79
C ASN A 98 -3.47 -0.52 -13.03
N ILE A 99 -4.52 -1.30 -12.73
CA ILE A 99 -5.90 -0.84 -12.90
C ILE A 99 -6.24 0.15 -11.77
N ILE A 100 -6.47 1.39 -12.13
CA ILE A 100 -6.85 2.45 -11.18
C ILE A 100 -8.32 2.34 -10.80
N ALA A 101 -9.19 2.11 -11.76
CA ALA A 101 -10.63 2.03 -11.56
C ALA A 101 -11.31 1.14 -12.60
N ASP A 102 -12.42 0.55 -12.22
CA ASP A 102 -13.36 -0.11 -13.12
C ASP A 102 -14.53 0.81 -13.43
N THR A 103 -15.00 0.77 -14.66
CA THR A 103 -16.24 1.45 -15.04
C THR A 103 -17.37 0.44 -15.02
N ILE A 104 -18.33 0.65 -14.13
CA ILE A 104 -19.56 -0.15 -14.07
C ILE A 104 -20.73 0.64 -14.66
N THR A 105 -21.66 -0.08 -15.31
CA THR A 105 -22.92 0.50 -15.78
C THR A 105 -24.00 0.19 -14.77
N MET A 106 -24.58 1.23 -14.20
CA MET A 106 -25.68 1.13 -13.24
C MET A 106 -26.99 0.71 -13.94
N PRO A 107 -28.01 0.20 -13.21
CA PRO A 107 -29.28 -0.20 -13.78
C PRO A 107 -30.03 0.91 -14.54
N ASP A 108 -29.78 2.17 -14.21
CA ASP A 108 -30.33 3.36 -14.89
C ASP A 108 -29.58 3.77 -16.16
N GLY A 109 -28.52 3.01 -16.54
CA GLY A 109 -27.68 3.28 -17.69
C GLY A 109 -26.55 4.27 -17.44
N THR A 110 -26.44 4.86 -16.24
CA THR A 110 -25.31 5.73 -15.88
C THR A 110 -24.04 4.90 -15.69
N LYS A 111 -22.88 5.53 -15.96
CA LYS A 111 -21.57 4.91 -15.74
C LYS A 111 -20.99 5.46 -14.45
N GLN A 112 -20.51 4.57 -13.61
CA GLN A 112 -19.82 4.89 -12.37
C GLN A 112 -18.41 4.29 -12.37
N GLU A 113 -17.42 5.07 -11.98
CA GLU A 113 -16.07 4.57 -11.73
C GLU A 113 -15.94 4.07 -10.30
N ILE A 114 -15.52 2.82 -10.16
CA ILE A 114 -15.17 2.23 -8.87
C ILE A 114 -13.66 2.09 -8.83
N ARG A 115 -13.00 2.82 -7.91
CA ARG A 115 -11.57 2.74 -7.72
C ARG A 115 -11.19 1.37 -7.16
N ARG A 116 -10.19 0.74 -7.76
CA ARG A 116 -9.49 -0.39 -7.17
C ARG A 116 -8.45 0.11 -6.20
N ASN A 117 -8.33 -0.54 -5.06
CA ASN A 117 -7.38 -0.17 -4.03
C ASN A 117 -6.57 -1.38 -3.60
N TYR A 118 -5.24 -1.20 -3.53
CA TYR A 118 -4.31 -2.25 -3.14
C TYR A 118 -3.26 -1.70 -2.19
N THR A 119 -2.67 -2.58 -1.39
CA THR A 119 -1.43 -2.28 -0.67
C THR A 119 -0.43 -3.36 -1.00
N ILE A 120 0.76 -2.98 -1.45
CA ILE A 120 1.87 -3.91 -1.69
C ILE A 120 2.73 -3.95 -0.43
N LEU A 121 2.98 -5.15 0.08
CA LEU A 121 3.99 -5.44 1.08
C LEU A 121 5.30 -5.73 0.34
N GLY A 122 6.10 -4.68 0.15
CA GLY A 122 7.36 -4.75 -0.57
C GLY A 122 8.44 -5.43 0.28
N VAL A 123 9.21 -6.30 -0.34
CA VAL A 123 10.41 -6.87 0.26
C VAL A 123 11.60 -6.36 -0.55
N PRO A 124 12.46 -5.52 0.03
CA PRO A 124 13.64 -5.01 -0.66
C PRO A 124 14.63 -6.11 -1.04
N ASP A 125 15.38 -5.89 -2.11
CA ASP A 125 16.32 -6.87 -2.64
C ASP A 125 17.42 -7.24 -1.62
N ASP A 126 17.80 -6.32 -0.72
CA ASP A 126 18.76 -6.60 0.34
C ASP A 126 18.25 -7.63 1.36
N VAL A 127 16.93 -7.66 1.60
CA VAL A 127 16.29 -8.67 2.44
C VAL A 127 16.34 -10.04 1.77
N PHE A 128 16.02 -10.12 0.48
CA PHE A 128 16.13 -11.35 -0.30
C PHE A 128 17.58 -11.88 -0.35
N GLN A 129 18.55 -10.97 -0.53
CA GLN A 129 19.97 -11.34 -0.62
C GLN A 129 20.50 -11.92 0.70
N ARG A 130 20.04 -11.44 1.84
CA ARG A 130 20.37 -12.04 3.16
C ARG A 130 19.91 -13.49 3.28
N GLU A 131 18.84 -13.84 2.58
CA GLU A 131 18.28 -15.19 2.52
C GLU A 131 18.82 -16.02 1.34
N GLY A 132 19.89 -15.55 0.68
CA GLY A 132 20.54 -16.25 -0.44
C GLY A 132 19.75 -16.22 -1.75
N ILE A 133 18.82 -15.26 -1.91
CA ILE A 133 18.03 -15.06 -3.12
C ILE A 133 18.52 -13.77 -3.80
N SER A 134 19.22 -13.92 -4.93
CA SER A 134 19.80 -12.78 -5.66
C SER A 134 19.00 -12.37 -6.89
N SER A 135 18.04 -13.17 -7.29
CA SER A 135 17.22 -12.97 -8.49
C SER A 135 15.84 -13.59 -8.34
N CYS A 136 14.90 -13.18 -9.21
CA CYS A 136 13.59 -13.85 -9.29
C CYS A 136 13.73 -15.35 -9.67
N ASP A 137 14.74 -15.72 -10.46
CA ASP A 137 14.98 -17.12 -10.78
C ASP A 137 15.44 -17.96 -9.56
N ASP A 138 16.19 -17.37 -8.64
CA ASP A 138 16.54 -18.02 -7.38
C ASP A 138 15.30 -18.17 -6.49
N LEU A 139 14.44 -17.16 -6.47
CA LEU A 139 13.14 -17.25 -5.78
C LEU A 139 12.27 -18.37 -6.34
N VAL A 140 12.16 -18.48 -7.69
CA VAL A 140 11.45 -19.56 -8.39
C VAL A 140 11.98 -20.93 -7.96
N LYS A 141 13.30 -21.11 -7.94
CA LYS A 141 13.95 -22.36 -7.50
C LYS A 141 13.68 -22.67 -6.04
N LYS A 142 13.80 -21.67 -5.15
CA LYS A 142 13.56 -21.82 -3.71
C LYS A 142 12.12 -22.24 -3.41
N LEU A 143 11.15 -21.67 -4.15
CA LEU A 143 9.73 -21.99 -4.03
C LEU A 143 9.35 -23.33 -4.73
N GLY A 144 10.22 -23.91 -5.55
CA GLY A 144 9.89 -25.07 -6.38
C GLY A 144 8.79 -24.78 -7.40
N ALA A 145 8.69 -23.53 -7.87
CA ALA A 145 7.66 -23.11 -8.80
C ALA A 145 7.92 -23.72 -10.20
N GLY A 146 6.86 -24.28 -10.81
CA GLY A 146 6.88 -24.70 -12.22
C GLY A 146 6.81 -23.51 -13.17
N GLU A 147 6.79 -23.79 -14.49
CA GLU A 147 6.89 -22.75 -15.54
C GLU A 147 5.60 -21.92 -15.76
N ASP A 148 4.43 -22.44 -15.39
CA ASP A 148 3.14 -21.76 -15.57
C ASP A 148 2.89 -20.74 -14.44
N TYR A 149 3.57 -19.60 -14.51
CA TYR A 149 3.57 -18.57 -13.45
C TYR A 149 2.22 -17.83 -13.31
N GLU A 150 1.40 -17.74 -14.35
CA GLU A 150 0.10 -17.08 -14.27
C GLU A 150 -0.96 -17.97 -13.60
N ASN A 151 -0.70 -19.25 -13.48
CA ASN A 151 -1.58 -20.17 -12.78
C ASN A 151 -1.65 -19.84 -11.29
N LYS A 152 -2.85 -19.58 -10.79
CA LYS A 152 -3.08 -19.22 -9.37
C LYS A 152 -2.65 -20.29 -8.36
N ASN A 153 -2.42 -21.52 -8.79
CA ASN A 153 -1.89 -22.59 -7.95
C ASN A 153 -0.34 -22.69 -7.99
N ASN A 154 0.30 -21.98 -8.91
CA ASN A 154 1.76 -21.94 -8.99
C ASN A 154 2.33 -21.29 -7.72
N ALA A 155 3.44 -21.84 -7.20
CA ALA A 155 4.03 -21.37 -5.96
C ALA A 155 4.49 -19.91 -6.03
N LEU A 156 5.06 -19.49 -7.19
CA LEU A 156 5.45 -18.08 -7.40
C LEU A 156 4.21 -17.16 -7.44
N ASN A 157 3.11 -17.60 -8.09
CA ASN A 157 1.89 -16.81 -8.15
C ASN A 157 1.29 -16.60 -6.75
N ARG A 158 1.22 -17.65 -5.96
CA ARG A 158 0.73 -17.60 -4.58
C ARG A 158 1.62 -16.71 -3.71
N TYR A 159 2.94 -16.82 -3.85
CA TYR A 159 3.89 -15.98 -3.14
C TYR A 159 3.69 -14.50 -3.50
N ALA A 160 3.66 -14.16 -4.80
CA ALA A 160 3.44 -12.80 -5.25
C ALA A 160 2.08 -12.24 -4.78
N ALA A 161 1.01 -13.01 -4.91
CA ALA A 161 -0.33 -12.64 -4.47
C ALA A 161 -0.41 -12.42 -2.95
N TYR A 162 0.38 -13.14 -2.16
CA TYR A 162 0.42 -13.01 -0.71
C TYR A 162 0.99 -11.67 -0.24
N HIS A 163 1.76 -10.98 -1.09
CA HIS A 163 2.28 -9.64 -0.84
C HIS A 163 1.34 -8.50 -1.26
N ILE A 164 0.13 -8.84 -1.73
CA ILE A 164 -0.87 -7.86 -2.16
C ILE A 164 -2.06 -7.90 -1.22
N LEU A 165 -2.32 -6.81 -0.52
CA LEU A 165 -3.52 -6.65 0.32
C LEU A 165 -4.65 -6.04 -0.52
N ASN A 166 -5.86 -6.54 -0.30
CA ASN A 166 -7.06 -6.01 -0.94
C ASN A 166 -7.58 -4.83 -0.15
N GLY A 167 -7.08 -3.65 -0.45
CA GLY A 167 -7.44 -2.41 0.23
C GLY A 167 -6.28 -1.44 0.32
N ARG A 168 -6.58 -0.29 0.89
CA ARG A 168 -5.70 0.85 1.03
C ARG A 168 -5.33 1.01 2.50
N TYR A 169 -4.12 0.58 2.88
CA TYR A 169 -3.74 0.51 4.29
C TYR A 169 -2.40 1.20 4.55
N LYS A 170 -2.41 2.16 5.48
CA LYS A 170 -1.21 2.65 6.16
C LYS A 170 -0.75 1.67 7.24
N VAL A 171 0.53 1.75 7.62
CA VAL A 171 1.11 0.88 8.67
C VAL A 171 0.29 0.95 9.97
N ASP A 172 -0.10 2.15 10.40
CA ASP A 172 -0.88 2.31 11.63
C ASP A 172 -2.27 1.66 11.58
N ASN A 173 -2.85 1.52 10.39
CA ASN A 173 -4.09 0.79 10.21
C ASN A 173 -3.84 -0.71 10.22
N LEU A 174 -2.76 -1.17 9.58
CA LEU A 174 -2.37 -2.59 9.56
C LEU A 174 -2.08 -3.13 10.97
N LYS A 175 -1.52 -2.31 11.86
CA LYS A 175 -1.25 -2.69 13.27
C LYS A 175 -2.52 -2.97 14.11
N LYS A 176 -3.71 -2.72 13.59
CA LYS A 176 -4.98 -2.82 14.36
C LYS A 176 -5.75 -4.10 14.11
N PHE A 177 -5.54 -4.80 13.00
CA PHE A 177 -6.32 -5.98 12.62
C PHE A 177 -5.58 -6.83 11.59
N ASP A 178 -5.98 -8.11 11.49
CA ASP A 178 -5.52 -9.01 10.45
C ASP A 178 -6.11 -8.58 9.09
N VAL A 179 -5.35 -8.75 8.01
CA VAL A 179 -5.72 -8.24 6.69
C VAL A 179 -5.69 -9.36 5.65
N ASP A 180 -6.72 -9.40 4.82
CA ASP A 180 -6.81 -10.34 3.70
C ASP A 180 -5.87 -9.96 2.56
N THR A 181 -5.16 -10.97 2.04
CA THR A 181 -4.37 -10.85 0.80
C THR A 181 -5.22 -11.25 -0.41
N VAL A 182 -4.72 -10.98 -1.60
CA VAL A 182 -5.35 -11.49 -2.83
C VAL A 182 -5.00 -12.95 -3.13
N ALA A 183 -4.08 -13.55 -2.35
CA ALA A 183 -3.76 -14.95 -2.46
C ALA A 183 -4.94 -15.82 -2.01
N THR A 184 -5.19 -16.89 -2.75
CA THR A 184 -6.16 -17.93 -2.35
C THR A 184 -5.44 -19.09 -1.70
N CYS A 185 -6.01 -19.66 -0.64
CA CYS A 185 -5.52 -20.89 -0.06
C CYS A 185 -6.42 -22.07 -0.45
N LYS A 186 -5.86 -23.28 -0.49
CA LYS A 186 -6.63 -24.52 -0.62
C LYS A 186 -6.53 -25.30 0.67
N ILE A 187 -7.67 -25.55 1.30
CA ILE A 187 -7.76 -26.50 2.41
C ILE A 187 -8.53 -27.72 1.90
N TRP A 188 -7.85 -28.89 1.83
CA TRP A 188 -8.47 -30.16 1.50
C TRP A 188 -9.34 -30.19 0.22
N GLY A 189 -8.86 -29.51 -0.83
CA GLY A 189 -9.56 -29.47 -2.12
C GLY A 189 -10.69 -28.44 -2.23
N THR A 190 -11.02 -27.77 -1.15
CA THR A 190 -12.00 -26.66 -1.16
C THR A 190 -11.24 -25.35 -1.35
N ALA A 191 -11.77 -24.44 -2.21
CA ALA A 191 -11.28 -23.07 -2.24
C ALA A 191 -11.61 -22.46 -0.89
N CYS A 192 -10.60 -22.04 -0.15
CA CYS A 192 -10.83 -21.24 1.04
C CYS A 192 -10.88 -19.75 0.67
N GLU A 193 -11.34 -18.96 1.61
CA GLU A 193 -11.26 -17.51 1.55
C GLU A 193 -9.81 -17.05 1.33
N ASN A 194 -9.61 -15.78 1.03
CA ASN A 194 -8.28 -15.24 0.82
C ASN A 194 -7.36 -15.52 2.01
N ALA A 195 -6.10 -15.80 1.75
CA ALA A 195 -5.12 -15.97 2.81
C ALA A 195 -4.90 -14.63 3.53
N ALA A 196 -5.08 -14.63 4.84
CA ALA A 196 -4.87 -13.45 5.68
C ALA A 196 -3.44 -13.35 6.19
N ILE A 197 -2.96 -12.13 6.40
CA ILE A 197 -1.75 -11.85 7.16
C ILE A 197 -2.16 -11.47 8.57
N LYS A 198 -1.66 -12.23 9.53
CA LYS A 198 -1.83 -11.94 10.94
C LYS A 198 -0.75 -10.97 11.40
N ILE A 199 -1.16 -9.91 12.10
CA ILE A 199 -0.23 -8.91 12.63
C ILE A 199 -0.35 -8.93 14.16
N SER A 200 0.75 -9.27 14.84
CA SER A 200 0.80 -9.38 16.28
C SER A 200 1.83 -8.44 16.90
N LYS A 201 1.47 -7.84 18.03
CA LYS A 201 2.39 -7.08 18.87
C LYS A 201 3.05 -8.00 19.86
N GLU A 202 4.36 -8.09 19.85
CA GLU A 202 5.14 -8.94 20.74
C GLU A 202 5.63 -8.19 21.99
N ALA A 203 6.24 -8.94 22.92
CA ALA A 203 6.68 -8.42 24.22
C ALA A 203 7.77 -7.33 24.11
N ASP A 204 8.52 -7.28 23.00
CA ASP A 204 9.50 -6.25 22.69
C ASP A 204 8.87 -4.93 22.18
N GLY A 205 7.55 -4.91 22.04
CA GLY A 205 6.80 -3.74 21.55
C GLY A 205 6.69 -3.63 20.04
N ASN A 206 7.36 -4.49 19.27
CA ASN A 206 7.32 -4.49 17.82
C ASN A 206 6.13 -5.25 17.26
N TYR A 207 5.74 -4.92 16.02
CA TYR A 207 4.69 -5.59 15.28
C TYR A 207 5.29 -6.53 14.24
N TYR A 208 4.92 -7.80 14.34
CA TYR A 208 5.39 -8.88 13.47
C TYR A 208 4.27 -9.41 12.58
N LEU A 209 4.63 -9.73 11.34
CA LEU A 209 3.72 -10.32 10.37
C LEU A 209 3.88 -11.86 10.42
N ASN A 210 2.77 -12.59 10.62
CA ASN A 210 2.70 -14.06 10.68
C ASN A 210 3.66 -14.72 11.69
N TYR A 211 4.04 -14.00 12.71
CA TYR A 211 4.91 -14.54 13.76
C TYR A 211 4.12 -15.48 14.70
N ASP A 212 4.59 -16.71 14.85
CA ASP A 212 3.99 -17.73 15.69
C ASP A 212 4.76 -18.03 16.99
N GLY A 213 5.76 -17.18 17.29
CA GLY A 213 6.60 -17.32 18.48
C GLY A 213 7.80 -18.27 18.33
N GLY A 214 7.91 -19.02 17.25
CA GLY A 214 8.94 -20.05 17.04
C GLY A 214 9.82 -19.88 15.80
N SER A 215 9.45 -19.01 14.89
CA SER A 215 10.20 -18.76 13.66
C SER A 215 11.41 -17.86 13.89
N GLU A 216 12.57 -18.21 13.32
CA GLU A 216 13.74 -17.34 13.26
C GLU A 216 13.52 -16.18 12.27
N MET A 217 12.65 -16.36 11.27
CA MET A 217 12.30 -15.32 10.30
C MET A 217 11.13 -14.48 10.81
N LYS A 218 11.41 -13.20 11.00
CA LYS A 218 10.45 -12.22 11.52
C LYS A 218 10.30 -11.10 10.50
N ALA A 219 9.16 -11.03 9.84
CA ALA A 219 8.84 -9.90 9.01
C ALA A 219 8.29 -8.75 9.88
N VAL A 220 8.89 -7.58 9.77
CA VAL A 220 8.45 -6.34 10.41
C VAL A 220 8.33 -5.23 9.38
N PHE A 221 7.59 -4.18 9.68
CA PHE A 221 7.58 -2.99 8.82
C PHE A 221 8.89 -2.22 8.94
N ARG A 222 9.46 -1.83 7.80
CA ARG A 222 10.59 -0.88 7.75
C ARG A 222 10.02 0.54 7.85
N GLU A 223 9.65 0.97 9.06
CA GLU A 223 8.84 2.18 9.30
C GLU A 223 9.39 3.46 8.64
N SER A 224 10.71 3.57 8.50
CA SER A 224 11.33 4.70 7.78
C SER A 224 11.11 4.69 6.26
N ASP A 225 10.58 3.60 5.71
CA ASP A 225 10.44 3.36 4.27
C ASP A 225 9.04 2.79 3.96
N CYS A 226 8.00 3.34 4.60
CA CYS A 226 6.61 2.93 4.49
C CYS A 226 5.69 4.10 4.10
N ASP A 227 4.41 3.76 3.96
CA ASP A 227 3.31 4.69 3.67
C ASP A 227 3.46 5.48 2.35
N TYR A 228 4.16 4.90 1.36
CA TYR A 228 4.22 5.49 0.02
C TYR A 228 2.85 5.46 -0.65
N GLN A 229 2.25 6.62 -0.75
CA GLN A 229 0.94 6.80 -1.37
C GLN A 229 1.03 6.76 -2.90
N THR A 230 0.02 6.15 -3.52
CA THR A 230 -0.13 6.03 -4.96
C THR A 230 -1.58 6.31 -5.37
N LYS A 231 -1.84 6.40 -6.68
CA LYS A 231 -3.19 6.66 -7.21
C LYS A 231 -4.23 5.63 -6.71
N ASN A 232 -3.85 4.36 -6.60
CA ASN A 232 -4.74 3.26 -6.21
C ASN A 232 -4.23 2.44 -5.01
N GLY A 233 -3.44 3.01 -4.12
CA GLY A 233 -3.02 2.27 -2.92
C GLY A 233 -1.83 2.82 -2.18
N TYR A 234 -1.19 1.91 -1.42
CA TYR A 234 0.02 2.17 -0.65
C TYR A 234 1.09 1.11 -0.90
N ILE A 235 2.33 1.48 -0.66
CA ILE A 235 3.46 0.55 -0.60
C ILE A 235 4.00 0.60 0.83
N GLN A 236 4.13 -0.58 1.45
CA GLN A 236 4.71 -0.78 2.77
C GLN A 236 5.94 -1.66 2.62
N GLN A 237 7.10 -1.21 3.10
CA GLN A 237 8.32 -1.99 3.01
C GLN A 237 8.51 -2.87 4.24
N LEU A 238 8.95 -4.10 4.02
CA LEU A 238 9.22 -5.09 5.05
C LEU A 238 10.72 -5.28 5.28
N GLU A 239 11.09 -5.59 6.51
CA GLU A 239 12.42 -6.00 6.93
C GLU A 239 12.39 -7.49 7.29
N GLY A 240 12.06 -8.34 6.33
CA GLY A 240 12.00 -9.79 6.46
C GLY A 240 11.10 -10.40 5.40
N LEU A 241 11.27 -11.69 5.12
CA LEU A 241 10.40 -12.45 4.21
C LEU A 241 9.10 -12.84 4.91
N LEU A 242 8.00 -12.91 4.14
CA LEU A 242 6.70 -13.45 4.57
C LEU A 242 6.62 -14.95 4.36
#